data_f84e0478931d1ba1e69c68c64e4ddb20
#
_entry.id   f84e0478931d1ba1e69c68c64e4ddb20
#
_cell.length_a   1.000
_cell.length_b   1.000
_cell.length_c   1.000
_cell.angle_alpha   90.00
_cell.angle_beta   90.00
_cell.angle_gamma   90.00
#
_symmetry.space_group_name_H-M   'P 1'
#
loop_
_entity.id
_entity.type
_entity.pdbx_description
1 polymer ?
#
loop_
_entity_poly.entity_id
_entity_poly.type
_entity_poly.pdbx_seq_one_letter_code
_entity_poly.pdbx_strand_id
1 'polypeptide(L)'
;WFHYRRNFWLLIFGLINIYVFLWPGDILVTYALSGFVLWFIRNWKARNLLILATFLVSIGSLQNFVLKDSLEIARDADIEEKASFANGEEVSEEISEWAQAWREYEIENRVEIDTIQIEIEKRTTSYTSAYEFNLKAASDTIYYLIPFFLFLDALMMMVIGMALFKLNILDGKKDIRFYIRMMSICFLVGLSINTYEVWMITNSNMDILETNPYLRSTYHFGRLFMALGYIGMIVVLMKIDKFSSLRLRLACVGKMALTNYLMHSVIALFIFSGAGFGFLGKLTWSQLYLIVPVIWALQLY
;
A
#
# COMPACT_ATOMS: atom_id res chain seq x y z
N TRP A 1 16.25 -24.86 -3.69
CA TRP A 1 17.08 -24.03 -4.58
C TRP A 1 16.27 -23.11 -5.49
N PHE A 2 15.29 -23.61 -6.23
CA PHE A 2 14.48 -22.80 -7.17
C PHE A 2 13.73 -21.63 -6.49
N HIS A 3 13.14 -21.87 -5.32
CA HIS A 3 12.43 -20.85 -4.55
C HIS A 3 13.35 -19.70 -4.13
N TYR A 4 14.52 -20.03 -3.54
CA TYR A 4 15.48 -19.00 -3.12
C TYR A 4 16.04 -18.20 -4.28
N ARG A 5 16.35 -18.87 -5.42
CA ARG A 5 16.79 -18.20 -6.63
C ARG A 5 15.74 -17.20 -7.15
N ARG A 6 14.45 -17.58 -7.13
CA ARG A 6 13.37 -16.68 -7.54
C ARG A 6 13.27 -15.45 -6.62
N ASN A 7 13.29 -15.64 -5.32
CA ASN A 7 13.23 -14.54 -4.36
C ASN A 7 14.47 -13.64 -4.44
N PHE A 8 15.64 -14.21 -4.70
CA PHE A 8 16.86 -13.44 -4.92
C PHE A 8 16.75 -12.52 -6.15
N TRP A 9 16.21 -13.03 -7.27
CA TRP A 9 15.97 -12.19 -8.43
C TRP A 9 14.90 -11.13 -8.19
N LEU A 10 13.85 -11.44 -7.45
CA LEU A 10 12.85 -10.44 -7.04
C LEU A 10 13.49 -9.32 -6.22
N LEU A 11 14.41 -9.66 -5.29
CA LEU A 11 15.15 -8.67 -4.52
C LEU A 11 15.99 -7.76 -5.43
N ILE A 12 16.74 -8.35 -6.37
CA ILE A 12 17.53 -7.56 -7.33
C ILE A 12 16.65 -6.64 -8.18
N PHE A 13 15.57 -7.16 -8.74
CA PHE A 13 14.64 -6.34 -9.53
C PHE A 13 13.98 -5.24 -8.70
N GLY A 14 13.66 -5.51 -7.44
CA GLY A 14 13.15 -4.48 -6.53
C GLY A 14 14.17 -3.38 -6.25
N LEU A 15 15.43 -3.73 -5.99
CA LEU A 15 16.49 -2.74 -5.84
C LEU A 15 16.73 -1.91 -7.11
N ILE A 16 16.71 -2.55 -8.29
CA ILE A 16 16.76 -1.84 -9.57
C ILE A 16 15.55 -0.89 -9.69
N ASN A 17 14.37 -1.33 -9.31
CA ASN A 17 13.16 -0.50 -9.37
C ASN A 17 13.27 0.74 -8.48
N ILE A 18 13.77 0.58 -7.26
CA ILE A 18 13.96 1.69 -6.32
C ILE A 18 15.03 2.66 -6.80
N TYR A 19 16.22 2.16 -7.15
CA TYR A 19 17.39 2.99 -7.37
C TYR A 19 17.60 3.41 -8.83
N VAL A 20 17.16 2.61 -9.81
CA VAL A 20 17.34 2.92 -11.24
C VAL A 20 16.06 3.48 -11.85
N PHE A 21 14.90 2.90 -11.53
CA PHE A 21 13.62 3.41 -12.05
C PHE A 21 13.00 4.46 -11.14
N LEU A 22 13.67 4.82 -10.04
CA LEU A 22 13.31 5.88 -9.10
C LEU A 22 11.90 5.68 -8.50
N TRP A 23 11.54 4.43 -8.21
CA TRP A 23 10.27 4.06 -7.62
C TRP A 23 10.44 3.61 -6.15
N PRO A 24 10.48 4.54 -5.17
CA PRO A 24 10.74 4.20 -3.77
C PRO A 24 9.66 3.32 -3.15
N GLY A 25 8.42 3.37 -3.66
CA GLY A 25 7.30 2.51 -3.24
C GLY A 25 7.32 1.08 -3.79
N ASP A 26 8.51 0.49 -4.04
CA ASP A 26 8.62 -0.87 -4.60
C ASP A 26 8.12 -1.94 -3.62
N ILE A 27 7.38 -2.91 -4.16
CA ILE A 27 6.87 -4.05 -3.40
C ILE A 27 7.71 -5.32 -3.57
N LEU A 28 8.61 -5.39 -4.59
CA LEU A 28 9.35 -6.60 -4.90
C LEU A 28 10.37 -6.95 -3.81
N VAL A 29 11.03 -5.93 -3.23
CA VAL A 29 11.94 -6.12 -2.09
C VAL A 29 11.20 -6.74 -0.92
N THR A 30 10.06 -6.16 -0.57
CA THR A 30 9.18 -6.63 0.52
C THR A 30 8.70 -8.06 0.26
N TYR A 31 8.30 -8.37 -0.97
CA TYR A 31 7.86 -9.71 -1.38
C TYR A 31 8.99 -10.73 -1.36
N ALA A 32 10.20 -10.33 -1.75
CA ALA A 32 11.37 -11.20 -1.70
C ALA A 32 11.71 -11.58 -0.26
N LEU A 33 11.76 -10.60 0.64
CA LEU A 33 12.04 -10.82 2.07
C LEU A 33 10.97 -11.71 2.72
N SER A 34 9.70 -11.40 2.50
CA SER A 34 8.58 -12.23 2.97
C SER A 34 8.64 -13.64 2.39
N GLY A 35 8.99 -13.78 1.11
CA GLY A 35 9.15 -15.05 0.43
C GLY A 35 10.22 -15.95 1.07
N PHE A 36 11.34 -15.39 1.55
CA PHE A 36 12.34 -16.16 2.27
C PHE A 36 11.78 -16.75 3.57
N VAL A 37 10.99 -15.98 4.31
CA VAL A 37 10.36 -16.44 5.56
C VAL A 37 9.28 -17.49 5.30
N LEU A 38 8.47 -17.32 4.27
CA LEU A 38 7.39 -18.26 3.91
C LEU A 38 7.90 -19.69 3.60
N TRP A 39 9.16 -19.83 3.20
CA TRP A 39 9.75 -21.14 2.98
C TRP A 39 9.69 -22.04 4.20
N PHE A 40 9.90 -21.52 5.40
CA PHE A 40 9.91 -22.28 6.64
C PHE A 40 8.53 -22.80 7.02
N ILE A 41 7.47 -22.09 6.65
CA ILE A 41 6.09 -22.44 6.98
C ILE A 41 5.32 -23.08 5.81
N ARG A 42 5.95 -23.31 4.65
CA ARG A 42 5.29 -23.82 3.44
C ARG A 42 4.54 -25.14 3.61
N ASN A 43 5.01 -25.98 4.52
CA ASN A 43 4.43 -27.30 4.80
C ASN A 43 3.34 -27.28 5.90
N TRP A 44 3.10 -26.14 6.51
CA TRP A 44 2.10 -26.02 7.56
C TRP A 44 0.70 -26.32 7.04
N LYS A 45 -0.15 -26.91 7.90
CA LYS A 45 -1.58 -27.12 7.60
C LYS A 45 -2.31 -25.78 7.48
N ALA A 46 -3.39 -25.74 6.68
CA ALA A 46 -4.19 -24.52 6.50
C ALA A 46 -4.65 -23.90 7.83
N ARG A 47 -5.04 -24.75 8.81
CA ARG A 47 -5.43 -24.27 10.16
C ARG A 47 -4.32 -23.47 10.85
N ASN A 48 -3.09 -23.97 10.82
CA ASN A 48 -1.95 -23.30 11.47
C ASN A 48 -1.59 -21.99 10.76
N LEU A 49 -1.70 -21.96 9.42
CA LEU A 49 -1.54 -20.72 8.65
C LEU A 49 -2.63 -19.69 8.97
N LEU A 50 -3.88 -20.12 9.15
CA LEU A 50 -4.96 -19.22 9.56
C LEU A 50 -4.74 -18.69 10.97
N ILE A 51 -4.28 -19.51 11.92
CA ILE A 51 -3.92 -19.05 13.28
C ILE A 51 -2.81 -18.00 13.20
N LEU A 52 -1.73 -18.29 12.44
CA LEU A 52 -0.66 -17.32 12.22
C LEU A 52 -1.16 -16.05 11.56
N ALA A 53 -2.01 -16.16 10.53
CA ALA A 53 -2.59 -15.02 9.84
C ALA A 53 -3.42 -14.15 10.79
N THR A 54 -4.29 -14.76 11.59
CA THR A 54 -5.08 -14.05 12.61
C THR A 54 -4.18 -13.33 13.62
N PHE A 55 -3.12 -14.00 14.08
CA PHE A 55 -2.15 -13.42 15.00
C PHE A 55 -1.44 -12.20 14.36
N LEU A 56 -0.98 -12.32 13.11
CA LEU A 56 -0.33 -11.22 12.40
C LEU A 56 -1.28 -10.04 12.14
N VAL A 57 -2.54 -10.32 11.75
CA VAL A 57 -3.60 -9.30 11.61
C VAL A 57 -3.84 -8.59 12.93
N SER A 58 -3.92 -9.36 14.03
CA SER A 58 -4.13 -8.77 15.37
C SER A 58 -2.98 -7.87 15.80
N ILE A 59 -1.72 -8.27 15.57
CA ILE A 59 -0.55 -7.44 15.86
C ILE A 59 -0.56 -6.18 14.99
N GLY A 60 -0.77 -6.29 13.68
CA GLY A 60 -0.81 -5.14 12.79
C GLY A 60 -1.96 -4.18 13.12
N SER A 61 -3.14 -4.71 13.49
CA SER A 61 -4.26 -3.89 13.92
C SER A 61 -3.98 -3.21 15.26
N LEU A 62 -3.34 -3.91 16.22
CA LEU A 62 -2.94 -3.32 17.49
C LEU A 62 -1.91 -2.20 17.29
N GLN A 63 -0.91 -2.42 16.44
CA GLN A 63 0.10 -1.39 16.09
C GLN A 63 -0.56 -0.14 15.51
N ASN A 64 -1.51 -0.30 14.58
CA ASN A 64 -2.24 0.81 13.99
C ASN A 64 -3.14 1.51 15.02
N PHE A 65 -3.76 0.75 15.94
CA PHE A 65 -4.60 1.31 16.99
C PHE A 65 -3.77 2.13 17.99
N VAL A 66 -2.63 1.60 18.46
CA VAL A 66 -1.71 2.31 19.35
C VAL A 66 -1.19 3.60 18.68
N LEU A 67 -0.85 3.55 17.41
CA LEU A 67 -0.40 4.73 16.68
C LEU A 67 -1.50 5.80 16.58
N LYS A 68 -2.75 5.37 16.32
CA LYS A 68 -3.92 6.27 16.32
C LYS A 68 -4.05 6.95 17.68
N ASP A 69 -4.07 6.16 18.75
CA ASP A 69 -4.25 6.64 20.10
C ASP A 69 -3.14 7.63 20.50
N SER A 70 -1.88 7.29 20.19
CA SER A 70 -0.74 8.17 20.43
C SER A 70 -0.84 9.51 19.68
N LEU A 71 -1.33 9.50 18.44
CA LEU A 71 -1.50 10.74 17.65
C LEU A 71 -2.66 11.59 18.19
N GLU A 72 -3.74 10.97 18.67
CA GLU A 72 -4.84 11.69 19.32
C GLU A 72 -4.38 12.35 20.65
N ILE A 73 -3.66 11.61 21.49
CA ILE A 73 -3.08 12.16 22.74
C ILE A 73 -2.14 13.33 22.42
N ALA A 74 -1.26 13.19 21.45
CA ALA A 74 -0.31 14.22 21.06
C ALA A 74 -1.01 15.50 20.56
N ARG A 75 -2.07 15.35 19.76
CA ARG A 75 -2.86 16.47 19.27
C ARG A 75 -3.60 17.19 20.40
N ASP A 76 -4.23 16.43 21.28
CA ASP A 76 -4.99 17.01 22.39
C ASP A 76 -4.05 17.73 23.37
N ALA A 77 -2.84 17.20 23.60
CA ALA A 77 -1.80 17.85 24.37
C ALA A 77 -1.31 19.18 23.74
N ASP A 78 -1.17 19.25 22.41
CA ASP A 78 -0.81 20.51 21.72
C ASP A 78 -1.91 21.57 21.86
N ILE A 79 -3.17 21.17 21.82
CA ILE A 79 -4.33 22.06 22.06
C ILE A 79 -4.31 22.56 23.50
N GLU A 80 -4.11 21.68 24.47
CA GLU A 80 -4.06 22.00 25.89
C GLU A 80 -2.89 22.94 26.23
N GLU A 81 -1.68 22.64 25.72
CA GLU A 81 -0.49 23.50 25.90
C GLU A 81 -0.75 24.91 25.38
N LYS A 82 -1.30 25.06 24.16
CA LYS A 82 -1.63 26.37 23.59
C LYS A 82 -2.68 27.13 24.41
N ALA A 83 -3.68 26.45 24.94
CA ALA A 83 -4.71 27.05 25.77
C ALA A 83 -4.14 27.51 27.12
N SER A 84 -3.29 26.71 27.76
CA SER A 84 -2.66 27.04 29.05
C SER A 84 -1.71 28.24 28.92
N PHE A 85 -0.89 28.29 27.87
CA PHE A 85 -0.04 29.46 27.61
C PHE A 85 -0.86 30.75 27.38
N ALA A 86 -2.02 30.67 26.70
CA ALA A 86 -2.90 31.83 26.51
C ALA A 86 -3.49 32.33 27.83
N ASN A 87 -3.67 31.45 28.80
CA ASN A 87 -4.19 31.78 30.15
C ASN A 87 -3.07 32.15 31.14
N GLY A 88 -1.80 32.02 30.76
CA GLY A 88 -0.68 32.29 31.67
C GLY A 88 -0.43 31.18 32.69
N GLU A 89 -0.86 29.97 32.41
CA GLU A 89 -0.73 28.80 33.28
C GLU A 89 0.55 28.02 32.91
N GLU A 90 1.18 27.38 33.89
CA GLU A 90 2.30 26.46 33.64
C GLU A 90 1.79 25.11 33.17
N VAL A 91 2.46 24.53 32.20
CA VAL A 91 2.13 23.22 31.59
C VAL A 91 3.09 22.16 32.13
N SER A 92 2.61 20.94 32.35
CA SER A 92 3.47 19.84 32.77
C SER A 92 4.45 19.43 31.64
N GLU A 93 5.61 18.90 32.03
CA GLU A 93 6.61 18.42 31.08
C GLU A 93 6.05 17.33 30.14
N GLU A 94 5.22 16.44 30.66
CA GLU A 94 4.57 15.38 29.89
C GLU A 94 3.67 15.93 28.77
N ILE A 95 2.83 16.94 29.06
CA ILE A 95 1.98 17.60 28.05
C ILE A 95 2.86 18.27 26.99
N SER A 96 3.95 18.92 27.42
CA SER A 96 4.85 19.60 26.47
C SER A 96 5.59 18.62 25.56
N GLU A 97 5.99 17.44 26.06
CA GLU A 97 6.60 16.38 25.24
C GLU A 97 5.61 15.84 24.18
N TRP A 98 4.38 15.55 24.55
CA TRP A 98 3.36 15.10 23.60
C TRP A 98 2.98 16.19 22.59
N ALA A 99 2.86 17.43 23.02
CA ALA A 99 2.62 18.56 22.14
C ALA A 99 3.74 18.77 21.14
N GLN A 100 4.99 18.59 21.56
CA GLN A 100 6.14 18.61 20.65
C GLN A 100 6.08 17.48 19.63
N ALA A 101 5.75 16.25 20.05
CA ALA A 101 5.60 15.10 19.15
C ALA A 101 4.53 15.35 18.08
N TRP A 102 3.42 16.02 18.44
CA TRP A 102 2.41 16.42 17.46
C TRP A 102 2.93 17.44 16.46
N ARG A 103 3.64 18.46 16.89
CA ARG A 103 4.22 19.48 16.00
C ARG A 103 5.24 18.88 15.04
N GLU A 104 6.06 17.95 15.50
CA GLU A 104 7.01 17.23 14.64
C GLU A 104 6.25 16.40 13.58
N TYR A 105 5.22 15.66 13.99
CA TYR A 105 4.35 14.94 13.08
C TYR A 105 3.66 15.86 12.06
N GLU A 106 3.18 17.02 12.50
CA GLU A 106 2.54 18.03 11.62
C GLU A 106 3.55 18.57 10.59
N ILE A 107 4.77 18.92 10.99
CA ILE A 107 5.82 19.40 10.09
C ILE A 107 6.19 18.33 9.05
N GLU A 108 6.30 17.07 9.46
CA GLU A 108 6.68 15.98 8.56
C GLU A 108 5.57 15.63 7.54
N ASN A 109 4.32 15.81 7.91
CA ASN A 109 3.17 15.38 7.09
C ASN A 109 2.41 16.53 6.42
N ARG A 110 2.58 17.77 6.86
CA ARG A 110 2.01 18.95 6.19
C ARG A 110 2.96 19.44 5.11
N VAL A 111 2.58 19.18 3.86
CA VAL A 111 3.39 19.56 2.71
C VAL A 111 3.12 21.02 2.35
N GLU A 112 4.15 21.88 2.43
CA GLU A 112 4.09 23.27 1.99
C GLU A 112 4.15 23.37 0.46
N ILE A 113 3.48 24.37 -0.12
CA ILE A 113 3.43 24.59 -1.58
C ILE A 113 4.83 24.79 -2.16
N ASP A 114 5.71 25.47 -1.45
CA ASP A 114 7.09 25.73 -1.88
C ASP A 114 7.88 24.41 -1.96
N THR A 115 7.66 23.50 -1.03
CA THR A 115 8.28 22.16 -1.03
C THR A 115 7.84 21.36 -2.26
N ILE A 116 6.57 21.44 -2.64
CA ILE A 116 6.03 20.79 -3.86
C ILE A 116 6.71 21.34 -5.12
N GLN A 117 6.90 22.65 -5.21
CA GLN A 117 7.58 23.26 -6.36
C GLN A 117 9.04 22.81 -6.48
N ILE A 118 9.76 22.78 -5.37
CA ILE A 118 11.14 22.28 -5.31
C ILE A 118 11.21 20.80 -5.72
N GLU A 119 10.27 19.98 -5.27
CA GLU A 119 10.20 18.58 -5.67
C GLU A 119 9.95 18.43 -7.18
N ILE A 120 8.99 19.15 -7.73
CA ILE A 120 8.69 19.14 -9.17
C ILE A 120 9.94 19.53 -9.97
N GLU A 121 10.59 20.63 -9.60
CA GLU A 121 11.79 21.10 -10.29
C GLU A 121 12.91 20.06 -10.26
N LYS A 122 13.25 19.53 -9.08
CA LYS A 122 14.30 18.53 -8.93
C LYS A 122 14.03 17.26 -9.70
N ARG A 123 12.78 16.78 -9.71
CA ARG A 123 12.40 15.56 -10.42
C ARG A 123 12.28 15.72 -11.93
N THR A 124 12.05 16.95 -12.43
CA THR A 124 11.82 17.20 -13.85
C THR A 124 13.03 17.78 -14.59
N THR A 125 14.06 18.26 -13.90
CA THR A 125 15.23 18.88 -14.51
C THR A 125 16.10 17.86 -15.26
N SER A 126 16.47 16.76 -14.62
CA SER A 126 17.29 15.71 -15.23
C SER A 126 17.12 14.40 -14.46
N TYR A 127 17.58 13.28 -15.05
CA TYR A 127 17.64 12.01 -14.35
C TYR A 127 18.51 12.07 -13.09
N THR A 128 19.68 12.72 -13.17
CA THR A 128 20.62 12.84 -12.04
C THR A 128 20.00 13.61 -10.88
N SER A 129 19.36 14.73 -11.17
CA SER A 129 18.66 15.53 -10.15
C SER A 129 17.50 14.76 -9.51
N ALA A 130 16.72 14.04 -10.32
CA ALA A 130 15.65 13.17 -9.84
C ALA A 130 16.19 12.01 -8.98
N TYR A 131 17.34 11.43 -9.35
CA TYR A 131 18.00 10.37 -8.60
C TYR A 131 18.46 10.87 -7.23
N GLU A 132 19.18 11.99 -7.16
CA GLU A 132 19.64 12.58 -5.91
C GLU A 132 18.48 12.91 -4.97
N PHE A 133 17.40 13.47 -5.50
CA PHE A 133 16.19 13.76 -4.73
C PHE A 133 15.53 12.47 -4.18
N ASN A 134 15.45 11.41 -4.97
CA ASN A 134 14.83 10.15 -4.55
C ASN A 134 15.69 9.32 -3.59
N LEU A 135 17.00 9.58 -3.47
CA LEU A 135 17.87 8.80 -2.58
C LEU A 135 17.38 8.80 -1.12
N LYS A 136 16.88 9.94 -0.62
CA LYS A 136 16.33 10.01 0.73
C LYS A 136 15.11 9.10 0.86
N ALA A 137 14.11 9.24 -0.01
CA ALA A 137 12.91 8.42 0.00
C ALA A 137 13.21 6.92 -0.18
N ALA A 138 14.19 6.57 -1.02
CA ALA A 138 14.67 5.20 -1.20
C ALA A 138 15.29 4.64 0.09
N SER A 139 16.12 5.44 0.77
CA SER A 139 16.73 5.06 2.03
C SER A 139 15.69 4.88 3.13
N ASP A 140 14.75 5.82 3.26
CA ASP A 140 13.66 5.76 4.24
C ASP A 140 12.79 4.52 4.00
N THR A 141 12.51 4.18 2.74
CA THR A 141 11.77 2.97 2.39
C THR A 141 12.52 1.71 2.84
N ILE A 142 13.80 1.58 2.53
CA ILE A 142 14.57 0.36 2.81
C ILE A 142 14.86 0.20 4.31
N TYR A 143 15.21 1.28 5.00
CA TYR A 143 15.66 1.19 6.38
C TYR A 143 14.54 1.33 7.41
N TYR A 144 13.42 1.99 7.07
CA TYR A 144 12.31 2.24 7.99
C TYR A 144 11.01 1.60 7.54
N LEU A 145 10.50 1.92 6.34
CA LEU A 145 9.18 1.47 5.92
C LEU A 145 9.12 -0.05 5.72
N ILE A 146 10.11 -0.65 5.06
CA ILE A 146 10.11 -2.09 4.82
C ILE A 146 10.21 -2.87 6.14
N PRO A 147 11.22 -2.66 7.03
CA PRO A 147 11.36 -3.47 8.23
C PRO A 147 10.20 -3.34 9.22
N PHE A 148 9.71 -2.12 9.42
CA PHE A 148 8.74 -1.86 10.49
C PHE A 148 7.28 -1.98 10.06
N PHE A 149 6.96 -1.77 8.78
CA PHE A 149 5.58 -1.75 8.31
C PHE A 149 5.31 -2.71 7.16
N LEU A 150 6.00 -2.55 6.03
CA LEU A 150 5.66 -3.23 4.79
C LEU A 150 5.96 -4.73 4.83
N PHE A 151 7.00 -5.16 5.53
CA PHE A 151 7.36 -6.57 5.65
C PHE A 151 6.29 -7.37 6.39
N LEU A 152 5.86 -6.89 7.55
CA LEU A 152 4.81 -7.55 8.34
C LEU A 152 3.49 -7.59 7.57
N ASP A 153 3.16 -6.49 6.90
CA ASP A 153 1.96 -6.34 6.09
C ASP A 153 1.92 -7.33 4.93
N ALA A 154 3.01 -7.42 4.16
CA ALA A 154 3.11 -8.35 3.05
C ALA A 154 3.12 -9.81 3.54
N LEU A 155 3.86 -10.11 4.61
CA LEU A 155 3.92 -11.45 5.20
C LEU A 155 2.52 -11.94 5.61
N MET A 156 1.76 -11.09 6.28
CA MET A 156 0.38 -11.36 6.70
C MET A 156 -0.50 -11.74 5.50
N MET A 157 -0.52 -10.91 4.46
CA MET A 157 -1.35 -11.17 3.26
C MET A 157 -0.89 -12.42 2.50
N MET A 158 0.41 -12.71 2.46
CA MET A 158 0.94 -13.91 1.84
C MET A 158 0.60 -15.17 2.63
N VAL A 159 0.62 -15.13 3.96
CA VAL A 159 0.20 -16.26 4.81
C VAL A 159 -1.29 -16.54 4.62
N ILE A 160 -2.14 -15.51 4.54
CA ILE A 160 -3.56 -15.66 4.19
C ILE A 160 -3.69 -16.32 2.81
N GLY A 161 -2.97 -15.84 1.81
CA GLY A 161 -2.97 -16.42 0.46
C GLY A 161 -2.59 -17.91 0.46
N MET A 162 -1.55 -18.30 1.21
CA MET A 162 -1.16 -19.70 1.38
C MET A 162 -2.26 -20.55 2.04
N ALA A 163 -2.94 -20.01 3.05
CA ALA A 163 -4.05 -20.70 3.70
C ALA A 163 -5.22 -20.90 2.73
N LEU A 164 -5.62 -19.87 2.00
CA LEU A 164 -6.68 -19.92 0.99
C LEU A 164 -6.37 -20.92 -0.13
N PHE A 165 -5.12 -20.98 -0.57
CA PHE A 165 -4.66 -21.96 -1.56
C PHE A 165 -4.82 -23.40 -1.02
N LYS A 166 -4.35 -23.68 0.22
CA LYS A 166 -4.49 -25.00 0.84
C LYS A 166 -5.93 -25.39 1.15
N LEU A 167 -6.84 -24.43 1.27
CA LEU A 167 -8.27 -24.65 1.42
C LEU A 167 -9.00 -24.87 0.08
N ASN A 168 -8.28 -24.86 -1.04
CA ASN A 168 -8.83 -24.95 -2.39
C ASN A 168 -9.85 -23.84 -2.70
N ILE A 169 -9.59 -22.63 -2.20
CA ILE A 169 -10.42 -21.46 -2.49
C ILE A 169 -9.89 -20.73 -3.73
N LEU A 170 -8.56 -20.59 -3.87
CA LEU A 170 -7.96 -19.87 -4.99
C LEU A 170 -8.00 -20.64 -6.31
N ASP A 171 -8.06 -21.97 -6.27
CA ASP A 171 -8.09 -22.83 -7.46
C ASP A 171 -9.49 -23.06 -8.05
N GLY A 172 -10.50 -22.42 -7.50
CA GLY A 172 -11.88 -22.48 -8.02
C GLY A 172 -12.60 -23.79 -7.77
N LYS A 173 -12.08 -24.68 -6.91
CA LYS A 173 -12.69 -26.03 -6.69
C LYS A 173 -13.97 -26.05 -5.88
N LYS A 174 -14.28 -24.96 -5.15
CA LYS A 174 -15.55 -24.88 -4.42
C LYS A 174 -16.73 -24.64 -5.37
N ASP A 175 -17.96 -24.90 -4.88
CA ASP A 175 -19.17 -24.60 -5.63
C ASP A 175 -19.31 -23.09 -5.90
N ILE A 176 -19.93 -22.75 -7.02
CA ILE A 176 -20.15 -21.34 -7.42
C ILE A 176 -20.93 -20.56 -6.36
N ARG A 177 -21.87 -21.21 -5.67
CA ARG A 177 -22.64 -20.58 -4.58
C ARG A 177 -21.76 -20.14 -3.42
N PHE A 178 -20.67 -20.87 -3.13
CA PHE A 178 -19.69 -20.47 -2.13
C PHE A 178 -19.05 -19.15 -2.52
N TYR A 179 -18.58 -19.01 -3.77
CA TYR A 179 -17.91 -17.79 -4.23
C TYR A 179 -18.86 -16.60 -4.31
N ILE A 180 -20.11 -16.81 -4.72
CA ILE A 180 -21.14 -15.75 -4.72
C ILE A 180 -21.37 -15.25 -3.28
N ARG A 181 -21.53 -16.15 -2.30
CA ARG A 181 -21.72 -15.75 -0.89
C ARG A 181 -20.48 -15.02 -0.36
N MET A 182 -19.29 -15.55 -0.62
CA MET A 182 -18.04 -14.93 -0.22
C MET A 182 -17.91 -13.52 -0.81
N MET A 183 -18.13 -13.36 -2.11
CA MET A 183 -18.13 -12.09 -2.81
C MET A 183 -19.12 -11.11 -2.19
N SER A 184 -20.38 -11.52 -2.01
CA SER A 184 -21.46 -10.64 -1.51
C SER A 184 -21.19 -10.18 -0.07
N ILE A 185 -20.82 -11.10 0.83
CA ILE A 185 -20.54 -10.78 2.23
C ILE A 185 -19.29 -9.90 2.33
N CYS A 186 -18.21 -10.29 1.64
CA CYS A 186 -16.96 -9.57 1.72
C CYS A 186 -17.05 -8.16 1.11
N PHE A 187 -17.74 -7.99 -0.01
CA PHE A 187 -17.99 -6.66 -0.55
C PHE A 187 -18.92 -5.84 0.33
N LEU A 188 -19.96 -6.42 0.91
CA LEU A 188 -20.83 -5.70 1.82
C LEU A 188 -20.02 -5.12 3.00
N VAL A 189 -19.21 -5.94 3.66
CA VAL A 189 -18.39 -5.50 4.79
C VAL A 189 -17.29 -4.54 4.35
N GLY A 190 -16.53 -4.91 3.30
CA GLY A 190 -15.41 -4.09 2.82
C GLY A 190 -15.83 -2.74 2.28
N LEU A 191 -16.92 -2.68 1.49
CA LEU A 191 -17.46 -1.41 0.99
C LEU A 191 -18.02 -0.55 2.12
N SER A 192 -18.67 -1.13 3.13
CA SER A 192 -19.16 -0.38 4.29
C SER A 192 -18.00 0.30 5.03
N ILE A 193 -16.91 -0.42 5.26
CA ILE A 193 -15.70 0.14 5.90
C ILE A 193 -15.10 1.25 5.03
N ASN A 194 -14.86 0.99 3.74
CA ASN A 194 -14.26 1.97 2.85
C ASN A 194 -15.17 3.21 2.63
N THR A 195 -16.49 3.02 2.61
CA THR A 195 -17.43 4.15 2.54
C THR A 195 -17.34 5.01 3.81
N TYR A 196 -17.22 4.39 4.97
CA TYR A 196 -16.98 5.11 6.22
C TYR A 196 -15.66 5.90 6.18
N GLU A 197 -14.58 5.31 5.68
CA GLU A 197 -13.28 5.98 5.51
C GLU A 197 -13.39 7.19 4.57
N VAL A 198 -14.04 7.03 3.41
CA VAL A 198 -14.28 8.13 2.47
C VAL A 198 -15.13 9.24 3.09
N TRP A 199 -16.17 8.86 3.87
CA TRP A 199 -17.01 9.82 4.57
C TRP A 199 -16.21 10.62 5.59
N MET A 200 -15.33 9.98 6.38
CA MET A 200 -14.44 10.65 7.33
C MET A 200 -13.51 11.65 6.64
N ILE A 201 -12.84 11.22 5.56
CA ILE A 201 -11.94 12.09 4.78
C ILE A 201 -12.68 13.31 4.22
N THR A 202 -13.88 13.10 3.71
CA THR A 202 -14.67 14.19 3.11
C THR A 202 -15.13 15.19 4.15
N ASN A 203 -15.54 14.73 5.34
CA ASN A 203 -16.02 15.61 6.41
C ASN A 203 -14.91 16.40 7.11
N SER A 204 -13.67 15.93 7.07
CA SER A 204 -12.49 16.64 7.58
C SER A 204 -11.88 17.62 6.57
N ASN A 205 -12.60 17.99 5.49
CA ASN A 205 -12.08 18.78 4.39
C ASN A 205 -10.80 18.21 3.75
N MET A 206 -10.67 16.87 3.77
CA MET A 206 -9.48 16.16 3.29
C MET A 206 -8.20 16.46 4.10
N ASP A 207 -8.32 16.91 5.32
CA ASP A 207 -7.16 17.08 6.19
C ASP A 207 -6.61 15.70 6.58
N ILE A 208 -5.40 15.42 6.09
CA ILE A 208 -4.76 14.12 6.29
C ILE A 208 -4.29 13.93 7.73
N LEU A 209 -3.99 15.02 8.44
CA LEU A 209 -3.57 14.99 9.84
C LEU A 209 -4.71 14.57 10.75
N GLU A 210 -5.92 15.02 10.45
CA GLU A 210 -7.12 14.62 11.18
C GLU A 210 -7.58 13.21 10.86
N THR A 211 -7.48 12.79 9.59
CA THR A 211 -8.07 11.52 9.12
C THR A 211 -7.14 10.31 9.25
N ASN A 212 -5.82 10.50 9.14
CA ASN A 212 -4.85 9.42 9.13
C ASN A 212 -4.95 8.48 10.35
N PRO A 213 -5.12 8.96 11.59
CA PRO A 213 -5.29 8.10 12.75
C PRO A 213 -6.48 7.14 12.61
N TYR A 214 -7.62 7.62 12.11
CA TYR A 214 -8.84 6.80 11.93
C TYR A 214 -8.70 5.80 10.81
N LEU A 215 -8.13 6.18 9.66
CA LEU A 215 -7.90 5.32 8.52
C LEU A 215 -6.99 4.13 8.86
N ARG A 216 -6.00 4.34 9.70
CA ARG A 216 -5.09 3.27 10.15
C ARG A 216 -5.82 2.18 10.92
N SER A 217 -6.79 2.51 11.76
CA SER A 217 -7.51 1.52 12.59
C SER A 217 -8.34 0.53 11.76
N THR A 218 -8.89 0.94 10.62
CA THR A 218 -9.72 0.13 9.73
C THR A 218 -8.96 -0.53 8.58
N TYR A 219 -7.72 -0.10 8.33
CA TYR A 219 -6.89 -0.47 7.17
C TYR A 219 -6.84 -1.97 6.88
N HIS A 220 -6.54 -2.80 7.88
CA HIS A 220 -6.40 -4.24 7.64
C HIS A 220 -7.73 -4.91 7.33
N PHE A 221 -8.82 -4.47 7.94
CA PHE A 221 -10.15 -5.07 7.75
C PHE A 221 -10.74 -4.68 6.39
N GLY A 222 -10.80 -3.39 6.05
CA GLY A 222 -11.30 -2.92 4.77
C GLY A 222 -10.61 -3.62 3.59
N ARG A 223 -9.29 -3.63 3.60
CA ARG A 223 -8.46 -4.25 2.56
C ARG A 223 -8.66 -5.76 2.47
N LEU A 224 -8.69 -6.48 3.60
CA LEU A 224 -8.85 -7.94 3.60
C LEU A 224 -10.20 -8.35 3.03
N PHE A 225 -11.28 -7.72 3.48
CA PHE A 225 -12.62 -8.03 2.97
C PHE A 225 -12.75 -7.67 1.48
N MET A 226 -12.23 -6.53 1.04
CA MET A 226 -12.21 -6.19 -0.38
C MET A 226 -11.42 -7.20 -1.21
N ALA A 227 -10.25 -7.63 -0.77
CA ALA A 227 -9.44 -8.63 -1.46
C ALA A 227 -10.18 -9.98 -1.58
N LEU A 228 -10.82 -10.46 -0.51
CA LEU A 228 -11.63 -11.67 -0.55
C LEU A 228 -12.85 -11.52 -1.46
N GLY A 229 -13.48 -10.36 -1.48
CA GLY A 229 -14.57 -10.02 -2.39
C GLY A 229 -14.15 -10.10 -3.86
N TYR A 230 -13.00 -9.50 -4.20
CA TYR A 230 -12.43 -9.58 -5.55
C TYR A 230 -12.03 -11.01 -5.95
N ILE A 231 -11.45 -11.79 -5.04
CA ILE A 231 -11.16 -13.21 -5.29
C ILE A 231 -12.46 -13.94 -5.65
N GLY A 232 -13.52 -13.75 -4.85
CA GLY A 232 -14.84 -14.35 -5.12
C GLY A 232 -15.38 -13.94 -6.49
N MET A 233 -15.34 -12.66 -6.81
CA MET A 233 -15.79 -12.09 -8.09
C MET A 233 -15.03 -12.69 -9.28
N ILE A 234 -13.70 -12.71 -9.21
CA ILE A 234 -12.85 -13.24 -10.28
C ILE A 234 -13.18 -14.73 -10.52
N VAL A 235 -13.28 -15.53 -9.45
CA VAL A 235 -13.60 -16.96 -9.60
C VAL A 235 -15.00 -17.16 -10.17
N VAL A 236 -15.99 -16.36 -9.77
CA VAL A 236 -17.35 -16.39 -10.37
C VAL A 236 -17.28 -16.08 -11.87
N LEU A 237 -16.58 -15.02 -12.26
CA LEU A 237 -16.38 -14.64 -13.67
C LEU A 237 -15.63 -15.74 -14.45
N MET A 238 -14.68 -16.43 -13.83
CA MET A 238 -13.99 -17.55 -14.46
C MET A 238 -14.88 -18.78 -14.68
N LYS A 239 -15.89 -18.98 -13.83
CA LYS A 239 -16.85 -20.09 -13.96
C LYS A 239 -17.97 -19.81 -14.98
N ILE A 240 -18.12 -18.58 -15.43
CA ILE A 240 -19.11 -18.19 -16.44
C ILE A 240 -18.44 -18.19 -17.82
N ASP A 241 -18.96 -18.98 -18.76
CA ASP A 241 -18.32 -19.18 -20.08
C ASP A 241 -18.42 -18.00 -21.07
N LYS A 242 -19.05 -16.90 -20.68
CA LYS A 242 -19.33 -15.77 -21.59
C LYS A 242 -18.10 -14.94 -22.01
N PHE A 243 -16.95 -15.03 -21.32
CA PHE A 243 -15.80 -14.12 -21.52
C PHE A 243 -14.49 -14.85 -21.82
N SER A 244 -14.52 -15.91 -22.60
CA SER A 244 -13.35 -16.77 -22.86
C SER A 244 -12.15 -16.02 -23.46
N SER A 245 -12.37 -15.12 -24.42
CA SER A 245 -11.31 -14.32 -25.04
C SER A 245 -10.67 -13.33 -24.07
N LEU A 246 -11.48 -12.64 -23.26
CA LEU A 246 -10.98 -11.72 -22.24
C LEU A 246 -10.19 -12.48 -21.16
N ARG A 247 -10.68 -13.65 -20.72
CA ARG A 247 -9.97 -14.52 -19.76
C ARG A 247 -8.59 -14.92 -20.26
N LEU A 248 -8.49 -15.29 -21.55
CA LEU A 248 -7.21 -15.66 -22.14
C LEU A 248 -6.21 -14.49 -22.14
N ARG A 249 -6.66 -13.30 -22.55
CA ARG A 249 -5.82 -12.08 -22.53
C ARG A 249 -5.36 -11.73 -21.11
N LEU A 250 -6.27 -11.72 -20.15
CA LEU A 250 -5.92 -11.47 -18.74
C LEU A 250 -4.95 -12.52 -18.16
N ALA A 251 -5.09 -13.79 -18.58
CA ALA A 251 -4.15 -14.83 -18.18
C ALA A 251 -2.75 -14.60 -18.78
N CYS A 252 -2.65 -14.09 -19.99
CA CYS A 252 -1.37 -13.70 -20.61
C CYS A 252 -0.73 -12.53 -19.85
N VAL A 253 -1.48 -11.49 -19.53
CA VAL A 253 -1.02 -10.36 -18.70
C VAL A 253 -0.53 -10.85 -17.33
N GLY A 254 -1.28 -11.76 -16.69
CA GLY A 254 -0.88 -12.36 -15.41
C GLY A 254 0.44 -13.16 -15.48
N LYS A 255 0.71 -13.84 -16.60
CA LYS A 255 2.01 -14.53 -16.82
C LYS A 255 3.18 -13.55 -16.93
N MET A 256 2.93 -12.35 -17.42
CA MET A 256 3.91 -11.29 -17.59
C MET A 256 3.88 -10.26 -16.43
N ALA A 257 3.28 -10.61 -15.30
CA ALA A 257 3.04 -9.67 -14.20
C ALA A 257 4.30 -8.91 -13.73
N LEU A 258 5.44 -9.59 -13.60
CA LEU A 258 6.70 -8.94 -13.22
C LEU A 258 7.18 -7.95 -14.28
N THR A 259 7.14 -8.35 -15.55
CA THR A 259 7.54 -7.48 -16.67
C THR A 259 6.63 -6.26 -16.75
N ASN A 260 5.31 -6.46 -16.65
CA ASN A 260 4.34 -5.37 -16.67
C ASN A 260 4.53 -4.43 -15.48
N TYR A 261 4.82 -4.97 -14.29
CA TYR A 261 5.10 -4.16 -13.10
C TYR A 261 6.32 -3.25 -13.30
N LEU A 262 7.45 -3.81 -13.74
CA LEU A 262 8.66 -3.02 -14.01
C LEU A 262 8.46 -2.02 -15.15
N MET A 263 7.70 -2.40 -16.19
CA MET A 263 7.36 -1.50 -17.29
C MET A 263 6.55 -0.29 -16.83
N HIS A 264 5.66 -0.41 -15.84
CA HIS A 264 4.98 0.75 -15.27
C HIS A 264 5.97 1.76 -14.68
N SER A 265 6.98 1.30 -13.95
CA SER A 265 8.00 2.19 -13.36
C SER A 265 8.84 2.86 -14.44
N VAL A 266 9.24 2.12 -15.50
CA VAL A 266 9.96 2.68 -16.64
C VAL A 266 9.11 3.72 -17.37
N ILE A 267 7.85 3.40 -17.68
CA ILE A 267 6.94 4.33 -18.36
C ILE A 267 6.72 5.58 -17.50
N ALA A 268 6.48 5.41 -16.19
CA ALA A 268 6.32 6.53 -15.27
C ALA A 268 7.57 7.41 -15.19
N LEU A 269 8.76 6.81 -15.15
CA LEU A 269 10.04 7.51 -15.19
C LEU A 269 10.13 8.39 -16.44
N PHE A 270 9.83 7.84 -17.64
CA PHE A 270 9.90 8.60 -18.88
C PHE A 270 8.82 9.67 -19.00
N ILE A 271 7.60 9.42 -18.53
CA ILE A 271 6.50 10.39 -18.61
C ILE A 271 6.72 11.53 -17.63
N PHE A 272 7.05 11.25 -16.38
CA PHE A 272 6.97 12.22 -15.29
C PHE A 272 8.30 12.85 -14.89
N SER A 273 9.45 12.19 -15.15
CA SER A 273 10.75 12.73 -14.71
C SER A 273 11.54 13.44 -15.81
N GLY A 274 12.62 14.10 -15.41
CA GLY A 274 13.59 14.71 -16.31
C GLY A 274 14.42 13.72 -17.14
N ALA A 275 14.23 12.41 -16.95
CA ALA A 275 14.74 11.38 -17.85
C ALA A 275 13.98 11.31 -19.18
N GLY A 276 12.82 11.94 -19.27
CA GLY A 276 11.97 11.94 -20.46
C GLY A 276 11.22 13.26 -20.62
N PHE A 277 9.87 13.20 -20.53
CA PHE A 277 9.01 14.36 -20.83
C PHE A 277 8.86 15.36 -19.68
N GLY A 278 9.16 15.00 -18.43
CA GLY A 278 9.06 15.87 -17.27
C GLY A 278 7.65 16.42 -17.03
N PHE A 279 6.61 15.59 -17.17
CA PHE A 279 5.21 16.00 -17.00
C PHE A 279 4.73 16.05 -15.55
N LEU A 280 5.59 15.78 -14.57
CA LEU A 280 5.22 15.87 -13.16
C LEU A 280 4.73 17.29 -12.84
N GLY A 281 3.56 17.40 -12.22
CA GLY A 281 2.93 18.67 -11.86
C GLY A 281 2.32 19.46 -13.02
N LYS A 282 2.47 19.01 -14.29
CA LYS A 282 1.97 19.72 -15.48
C LYS A 282 0.66 19.18 -16.03
N LEU A 283 0.29 17.96 -15.66
CA LEU A 283 -0.92 17.30 -16.16
C LEU A 283 -2.09 17.50 -15.22
N THR A 284 -3.27 17.72 -15.80
CA THR A 284 -4.52 17.70 -15.06
C THR A 284 -4.92 16.28 -14.67
N TRP A 285 -5.78 16.13 -13.66
CA TRP A 285 -6.31 14.83 -13.24
C TRP A 285 -6.95 14.04 -14.39
N SER A 286 -7.71 14.70 -15.25
CA SER A 286 -8.33 14.07 -16.42
C SER A 286 -7.29 13.53 -17.41
N GLN A 287 -6.18 14.23 -17.63
CA GLN A 287 -5.09 13.77 -18.50
C GLN A 287 -4.36 12.58 -17.88
N LEU A 288 -4.13 12.57 -16.56
CA LEU A 288 -3.56 11.43 -15.86
C LEU A 288 -4.42 10.17 -16.01
N TYR A 289 -5.75 10.33 -15.87
CA TYR A 289 -6.67 9.20 -16.07
C TYR A 289 -6.68 8.68 -17.51
N LEU A 290 -6.36 9.49 -18.52
CA LEU A 290 -6.26 9.02 -19.91
C LEU A 290 -4.99 8.21 -20.18
N ILE A 291 -3.90 8.44 -19.44
CA ILE A 291 -2.66 7.68 -19.59
C ILE A 291 -2.86 6.21 -19.16
N VAL A 292 -3.66 5.96 -18.13
CA VAL A 292 -3.87 4.61 -17.58
C VAL A 292 -4.42 3.63 -18.63
N PRO A 293 -5.54 3.89 -19.33
CA PRO A 293 -6.06 2.97 -20.35
C PRO A 293 -5.12 2.81 -21.55
N VAL A 294 -4.30 3.81 -21.87
CA VAL A 294 -3.26 3.67 -22.92
C VAL A 294 -2.22 2.64 -22.49
N ILE A 295 -1.73 2.71 -21.25
CA ILE A 295 -0.79 1.72 -20.72
C ILE A 295 -1.43 0.32 -20.72
N TRP A 296 -2.68 0.20 -20.28
CA TRP A 296 -3.40 -1.07 -20.27
C TRP A 296 -3.60 -1.64 -21.69
N ALA A 297 -3.92 -0.78 -22.66
CA ALA A 297 -4.04 -1.21 -24.04
C ALA A 297 -2.71 -1.77 -24.55
N LEU A 298 -1.57 -1.13 -24.25
CA LEU A 298 -0.24 -1.61 -24.62
C LEU A 298 0.12 -2.95 -23.96
N GLN A 299 -0.37 -3.20 -22.75
CA GLN A 299 -0.10 -4.44 -22.01
C GLN A 299 -0.99 -5.61 -22.43
N LEU A 300 -2.13 -5.35 -23.04
CA LEU A 300 -3.05 -6.37 -23.54
C LEU A 300 -2.67 -6.90 -24.93
N TYR A 301 -1.73 -6.23 -25.61
CA TYR A 301 -1.19 -6.61 -26.90
C TYR A 301 0.13 -7.35 -26.76
#